data_bb05f1bde9abf42a4f42e05bbfc37f51
#
_entry.id   bb05f1bde9abf42a4f42e05bbfc37f51
#
_cell.length_a   1.000
_cell.length_b   1.000
_cell.length_c   1.000
_cell.angle_alpha   90.00
_cell.angle_beta   90.00
_cell.angle_gamma   90.00
#
_symmetry.space_group_name_H-M   'P 1'
#
loop_
_entity.id
_entity.type
_entity.pdbx_description
1 polymer ?
#
loop_
_entity_poly.entity_id
_entity_poly.type
_entity_poly.pdbx_seq_one_letter_code
_entity_poly.pdbx_strand_id
1 'polypeptide(L)'
;MKSMPLSKVLLLSFLTLCFSCLGQNKKTAPKELPAARAIPQVIKKFKAAAMAPDFDTTLVSQYIRSIFQDSKGNLWFGTIREGVVRYDIKTLTYFSDPDGLVSTSVFAINEDKKGNLWFGTDQGVYKYDGKAFRNYNQKDGLDHLDISRKGILVDRTGTMWVGTHKGVYLYNAEADAAGAPAFSLFKKLPPVNVAGILQDRSGNIWFATSDKGVFRYDGNTITNLAQKEGLGENYAGGIAQDKAGNMWFTMKKGICKYDGKTFTEYLPKDGLGGTEFWGICIEQSGIIWVTARGSTTRFDPSVTLPNPKAFTVFTPEDGLNCCVQSMYQDRAGNMWWGAGSGLYRFDGKKFYQVKQKGPW
;
A
#
# COMPACT_ATOMS: atom_id res chain seq x y z
N MET A 1 33.27 17.10 23.17
CA MET A 1 31.99 16.41 22.91
C MET A 1 31.50 16.83 21.54
N LYS A 2 31.67 15.97 20.52
CA LYS A 2 31.23 16.25 19.14
C LYS A 2 29.82 15.67 18.94
N SER A 3 28.87 16.51 18.58
CA SER A 3 27.50 16.15 18.29
C SER A 3 27.41 15.27 17.04
N MET A 4 26.80 14.10 17.14
CA MET A 4 26.48 13.26 15.98
C MET A 4 25.28 13.85 15.20
N PRO A 5 25.29 13.81 13.87
CA PRO A 5 24.19 14.35 13.09
C PRO A 5 22.94 13.45 13.19
N LEU A 6 21.78 14.12 13.27
CA LEU A 6 20.44 13.53 13.46
C LEU A 6 20.02 12.46 12.43
N SER A 7 20.67 12.42 11.27
CA SER A 7 20.33 11.48 10.18
C SER A 7 20.59 10.00 10.47
N LYS A 8 21.50 9.70 11.42
CA LYS A 8 21.83 8.30 11.79
C LYS A 8 20.88 7.70 12.84
N VAL A 9 20.17 8.52 13.59
CA VAL A 9 19.26 8.06 14.66
C VAL A 9 17.92 7.57 14.09
N LEU A 10 17.45 8.15 12.97
CA LEU A 10 16.19 7.73 12.33
C LEU A 10 16.29 6.35 11.64
N LEU A 11 17.48 5.99 11.14
CA LEU A 11 17.67 4.67 10.50
C LEU A 11 17.66 3.51 11.53
N LEU A 12 18.12 3.75 12.77
CA LEU A 12 18.17 2.70 13.81
C LEU A 12 16.79 2.36 14.38
N SER A 13 15.86 3.33 14.47
CA SER A 13 14.52 3.08 15.02
C SER A 13 13.61 2.25 14.11
N PHE A 14 13.84 2.26 12.79
CA PHE A 14 13.10 1.44 11.84
C PHE A 14 13.62 -0.01 11.71
N LEU A 15 14.91 -0.24 11.98
CA LEU A 15 15.51 -1.58 11.93
C LEU A 15 15.14 -2.45 13.14
N THR A 16 14.96 -1.87 14.32
CA THR A 16 14.66 -2.65 15.54
C THR A 16 13.25 -3.27 15.54
N LEU A 17 12.31 -2.75 14.74
CA LEU A 17 10.96 -3.30 14.63
C LEU A 17 10.83 -4.53 13.69
N CYS A 18 11.83 -4.79 12.85
CA CYS A 18 11.81 -5.92 11.90
C CYS A 18 12.51 -7.19 12.44
N PHE A 19 13.38 -7.08 13.45
CA PHE A 19 14.19 -8.22 13.91
C PHE A 19 13.46 -9.21 14.81
N SER A 20 12.31 -8.86 15.40
CA SER A 20 11.56 -9.77 16.27
C SER A 20 10.72 -10.82 15.54
N CYS A 21 10.61 -10.76 14.19
CA CYS A 21 9.85 -11.73 13.39
C CYS A 21 10.71 -12.83 12.73
N LEU A 22 12.03 -12.83 12.95
CA LEU A 22 12.95 -13.76 12.25
C LEU A 22 13.16 -15.12 12.94
N GLY A 23 12.44 -15.40 14.00
CA GLY A 23 12.76 -16.52 14.87
C GLY A 23 11.72 -17.61 14.99
N GLN A 24 11.02 -18.07 13.94
CA GLN A 24 10.36 -19.38 14.00
C GLN A 24 10.03 -19.91 12.57
N ASN A 25 10.97 -20.61 11.96
CA ASN A 25 10.73 -21.40 10.75
C ASN A 25 10.54 -22.88 11.13
N LYS A 26 9.30 -23.33 11.28
CA LYS A 26 8.96 -24.75 11.03
C LYS A 26 8.22 -24.82 9.70
N LYS A 27 8.89 -25.37 8.68
CA LYS A 27 8.35 -25.61 7.34
C LYS A 27 7.29 -26.70 7.39
N THR A 28 6.02 -26.34 7.22
CA THR A 28 5.00 -27.27 6.73
C THR A 28 4.69 -26.91 5.28
N ALA A 29 4.94 -27.83 4.36
CA ALA A 29 4.67 -27.65 2.94
C ALA A 29 3.15 -27.52 2.71
N PRO A 30 2.68 -26.55 1.89
CA PRO A 30 1.27 -26.46 1.52
C PRO A 30 0.85 -27.64 0.65
N LYS A 31 -0.39 -28.09 0.84
CA LYS A 31 -1.07 -29.06 -0.03
C LYS A 31 -1.26 -28.46 -1.43
N GLU A 32 -0.99 -29.23 -2.49
CA GLU A 32 -1.14 -28.81 -3.88
C GLU A 32 -2.53 -28.25 -4.17
N LEU A 33 -2.56 -27.14 -4.86
CA LEU A 33 -3.75 -26.42 -5.33
C LEU A 33 -4.12 -26.84 -6.77
N PRO A 34 -5.39 -26.71 -7.19
CA PRO A 34 -5.82 -27.14 -8.51
C PRO A 34 -5.19 -26.30 -9.63
N ALA A 35 -4.89 -26.98 -10.74
CA ALA A 35 -4.41 -26.53 -12.05
C ALA A 35 -3.58 -25.23 -12.06
N ALA A 36 -2.28 -25.38 -11.97
CA ALA A 36 -1.33 -24.28 -12.10
C ALA A 36 -1.49 -23.55 -13.44
N ARG A 37 -1.65 -22.22 -13.38
CA ARG A 37 -1.37 -21.36 -14.54
C ARG A 37 0.07 -21.61 -15.00
N ALA A 38 0.34 -21.39 -16.29
CA ALA A 38 1.68 -21.55 -16.85
C ALA A 38 2.74 -20.83 -15.98
N ILE A 39 3.89 -21.50 -15.77
CA ILE A 39 5.01 -20.94 -15.03
C ILE A 39 5.50 -19.68 -15.77
N PRO A 40 5.54 -18.51 -15.12
CA PRO A 40 6.01 -17.30 -15.78
C PRO A 40 7.49 -17.36 -16.09
N GLN A 41 7.88 -16.81 -17.24
CA GLN A 41 9.27 -16.56 -17.55
C GLN A 41 9.80 -15.43 -16.65
N VAL A 42 10.95 -15.63 -16.01
CA VAL A 42 11.58 -14.64 -15.14
C VAL A 42 12.67 -13.91 -15.91
N ILE A 43 12.53 -12.60 -16.02
CA ILE A 43 13.54 -11.72 -16.62
C ILE A 43 14.11 -10.82 -15.52
N LYS A 44 15.34 -11.14 -15.08
CA LYS A 44 16.10 -10.33 -14.12
C LYS A 44 17.24 -9.64 -14.84
N LYS A 45 17.24 -8.31 -14.84
CA LYS A 45 18.27 -7.49 -15.49
C LYS A 45 19.38 -7.02 -14.52
N PHE A 46 19.28 -7.35 -13.24
CA PHE A 46 20.25 -6.95 -12.24
C PHE A 46 20.95 -8.14 -11.59
N LYS A 47 22.24 -7.98 -11.27
CA LYS A 47 22.91 -8.85 -10.30
C LYS A 47 22.44 -8.45 -8.91
N ALA A 48 21.83 -9.36 -8.18
CA ALA A 48 21.55 -9.11 -6.77
C ALA A 48 22.86 -8.72 -6.07
N ALA A 49 22.89 -7.56 -5.43
CA ALA A 49 23.95 -7.22 -4.48
C ALA A 49 24.03 -8.34 -3.43
N ALA A 50 25.20 -8.56 -2.82
CA ALA A 50 25.44 -9.64 -1.88
C ALA A 50 24.22 -9.84 -0.96
N MET A 51 23.50 -10.93 -1.18
CA MET A 51 22.23 -11.20 -0.53
C MET A 51 22.49 -11.63 0.92
N ALA A 52 21.60 -11.24 1.82
CA ALA A 52 21.60 -11.80 3.17
C ALA A 52 21.49 -13.33 3.11
N PRO A 53 22.09 -14.07 4.04
CA PRO A 53 22.12 -15.55 4.03
C PRO A 53 20.73 -16.20 3.94
N ASP A 54 19.69 -15.50 4.40
CA ASP A 54 18.30 -16.00 4.43
C ASP A 54 17.45 -15.57 3.22
N PHE A 55 18.07 -15.08 2.14
CA PHE A 55 17.36 -14.60 0.97
C PHE A 55 16.82 -15.79 0.13
N ASP A 56 15.49 -15.95 0.12
CA ASP A 56 14.82 -16.98 -0.71
C ASP A 56 14.64 -16.48 -2.15
N THR A 57 15.53 -16.94 -3.05
CA THR A 57 15.50 -16.56 -4.47
C THR A 57 14.31 -17.14 -5.24
N THR A 58 13.49 -18.00 -4.63
CA THR A 58 12.29 -18.57 -5.26
C THR A 58 11.07 -17.64 -5.14
N LEU A 59 11.12 -16.67 -4.23
CA LEU A 59 10.05 -15.68 -4.04
C LEU A 59 9.98 -14.70 -5.20
N VAL A 60 8.79 -14.14 -5.43
CA VAL A 60 8.60 -12.99 -6.33
C VAL A 60 9.43 -11.80 -5.82
N SER A 61 9.39 -11.53 -4.53
CA SER A 61 10.26 -10.61 -3.79
C SER A 61 10.19 -10.96 -2.31
N GLN A 62 11.25 -10.64 -1.55
CA GLN A 62 11.25 -10.82 -0.09
C GLN A 62 10.23 -9.92 0.60
N TYR A 63 10.00 -8.72 0.07
CA TYR A 63 9.16 -7.73 0.73
C TYR A 63 8.33 -6.95 -0.28
N ILE A 64 7.01 -7.15 -0.28
CA ILE A 64 6.08 -6.48 -1.18
C ILE A 64 5.29 -5.42 -0.41
N ARG A 65 5.45 -4.17 -0.84
CA ARG A 65 4.89 -2.97 -0.20
C ARG A 65 3.64 -2.44 -0.87
N SER A 66 3.54 -2.61 -2.19
CA SER A 66 2.40 -2.13 -2.97
C SER A 66 2.06 -3.12 -4.08
N ILE A 67 0.77 -3.19 -4.41
CA ILE A 67 0.24 -4.02 -5.49
C ILE A 67 -0.72 -3.17 -6.29
N PHE A 68 -0.59 -3.20 -7.61
CA PHE A 68 -1.42 -2.45 -8.53
C PHE A 68 -1.63 -3.23 -9.82
N GLN A 69 -2.81 -3.12 -10.44
CA GLN A 69 -3.07 -3.65 -11.77
C GLN A 69 -3.24 -2.51 -12.76
N ASP A 70 -2.37 -2.45 -13.79
CA ASP A 70 -2.44 -1.43 -14.83
C ASP A 70 -3.62 -1.64 -15.80
N SER A 71 -3.89 -0.67 -16.67
CA SER A 71 -4.99 -0.72 -17.66
C SER A 71 -4.85 -1.89 -18.63
N LYS A 72 -3.64 -2.39 -18.88
CA LYS A 72 -3.32 -3.54 -19.74
C LYS A 72 -3.52 -4.89 -19.06
N GLY A 73 -3.80 -4.91 -17.75
CA GLY A 73 -4.02 -6.13 -16.97
C GLY A 73 -2.78 -6.65 -16.26
N ASN A 74 -1.62 -6.02 -16.43
CA ASN A 74 -0.42 -6.45 -15.73
C ASN A 74 -0.53 -6.13 -14.24
N LEU A 75 -0.03 -7.03 -13.39
CA LEU A 75 0.16 -6.78 -11.97
C LEU A 75 1.55 -6.21 -11.73
N TRP A 76 1.61 -5.16 -10.93
CA TRP A 76 2.83 -4.49 -10.53
C TRP A 76 3.01 -4.60 -9.03
N PHE A 77 4.19 -5.02 -8.62
CA PHE A 77 4.56 -5.22 -7.21
C PHE A 77 5.69 -4.27 -6.86
N GLY A 78 5.40 -3.28 -6.02
CA GLY A 78 6.41 -2.42 -5.43
C GLY A 78 7.07 -3.13 -4.26
N THR A 79 8.39 -3.19 -4.26
CA THR A 79 9.18 -3.97 -3.30
C THR A 79 10.02 -3.08 -2.39
N ILE A 80 10.66 -3.69 -1.39
CA ILE A 80 11.82 -3.12 -0.71
C ILE A 80 13.06 -3.87 -1.19
N ARG A 81 14.07 -3.13 -1.68
CA ARG A 81 15.39 -3.58 -2.16
C ARG A 81 15.44 -4.13 -3.58
N GLU A 82 14.32 -4.45 -4.22
CA GLU A 82 14.32 -5.05 -5.56
C GLU A 82 13.61 -4.17 -6.61
N GLY A 83 13.30 -2.89 -6.25
CA GLY A 83 12.62 -1.96 -7.15
C GLY A 83 11.15 -2.37 -7.39
N VAL A 84 10.78 -2.60 -8.64
CA VAL A 84 9.42 -2.99 -9.00
C VAL A 84 9.40 -4.25 -9.86
N VAL A 85 8.39 -5.10 -9.67
CA VAL A 85 8.20 -6.33 -10.44
C VAL A 85 6.89 -6.23 -11.22
N ARG A 86 6.92 -6.47 -12.52
CA ARG A 86 5.73 -6.59 -13.38
C ARG A 86 5.44 -8.06 -13.66
N TYR A 87 4.19 -8.47 -13.54
CA TYR A 87 3.68 -9.74 -13.96
C TYR A 87 2.61 -9.56 -15.04
N ASP A 88 2.86 -10.06 -16.25
CA ASP A 88 1.97 -9.97 -17.40
C ASP A 88 1.27 -11.30 -17.73
N ILE A 89 1.05 -12.14 -16.70
CA ILE A 89 0.50 -13.50 -16.78
C ILE A 89 1.51 -14.54 -17.29
N LYS A 90 2.48 -14.13 -18.11
CA LYS A 90 3.49 -15.02 -18.73
C LYS A 90 4.88 -14.79 -18.16
N THR A 91 5.18 -13.55 -17.82
CA THR A 91 6.55 -13.10 -17.53
C THR A 91 6.59 -12.29 -16.25
N LEU A 92 7.59 -12.57 -15.42
CA LEU A 92 8.01 -11.69 -14.32
C LEU A 92 9.19 -10.84 -14.81
N THR A 93 8.99 -9.54 -14.92
CA THR A 93 10.03 -8.58 -15.30
C THR A 93 10.38 -7.72 -14.10
N TYR A 94 11.67 -7.64 -13.77
CA TYR A 94 12.20 -6.84 -12.67
C TYR A 94 12.82 -5.56 -13.22
N PHE A 95 12.48 -4.44 -12.61
CA PHE A 95 13.02 -3.11 -12.93
C PHE A 95 13.71 -2.54 -11.70
N SER A 96 14.94 -2.08 -11.86
CA SER A 96 15.79 -1.55 -10.80
C SER A 96 16.77 -0.51 -11.35
N ASP A 97 17.85 -0.23 -10.62
CA ASP A 97 18.85 0.79 -10.98
C ASP A 97 19.37 0.72 -12.42
N PRO A 98 19.76 -0.43 -12.99
CA PRO A 98 20.17 -0.51 -14.39
C PRO A 98 19.11 -0.09 -15.40
N ASP A 99 17.85 -0.09 -15.00
CA ASP A 99 16.71 0.32 -15.83
C ASP A 99 16.34 1.80 -15.62
N GLY A 100 17.05 2.50 -14.72
CA GLY A 100 16.79 3.89 -14.36
C GLY A 100 15.90 4.09 -13.13
N LEU A 101 15.47 3.01 -12.47
CA LEU A 101 14.79 3.06 -11.18
C LEU A 101 15.82 2.94 -10.05
N VAL A 102 16.51 4.03 -9.73
CA VAL A 102 17.60 4.05 -8.72
C VAL A 102 17.08 3.75 -7.31
N SER A 103 15.85 4.17 -6.97
CA SER A 103 15.24 3.77 -5.70
C SER A 103 14.89 2.29 -5.71
N THR A 104 15.26 1.60 -4.62
CA THR A 104 14.97 0.19 -4.43
C THR A 104 13.68 -0.06 -3.63
N SER A 105 13.07 1.01 -3.06
CA SER A 105 11.88 0.92 -2.22
C SER A 105 10.69 1.62 -2.86
N VAL A 106 9.67 0.86 -3.26
CA VAL A 106 8.47 1.37 -3.94
C VAL A 106 7.24 1.17 -3.06
N PHE A 107 6.65 2.27 -2.60
CA PHE A 107 5.56 2.30 -1.61
C PHE A 107 4.18 2.51 -2.21
N ALA A 108 4.09 3.21 -3.35
CA ALA A 108 2.85 3.52 -4.05
C ALA A 108 3.01 3.31 -5.55
N ILE A 109 1.95 2.83 -6.21
CA ILE A 109 1.89 2.66 -7.67
C ILE A 109 0.54 3.15 -8.14
N ASN A 110 0.53 3.93 -9.22
CA ASN A 110 -0.70 4.33 -9.90
C ASN A 110 -0.43 4.51 -11.41
N GLU A 111 -1.48 4.60 -12.20
CA GLU A 111 -1.42 4.82 -13.64
C GLU A 111 -2.13 6.11 -14.01
N ASP A 112 -1.53 6.95 -14.87
CA ASP A 112 -2.17 8.14 -15.38
C ASP A 112 -3.06 7.83 -16.61
N LYS A 113 -3.87 8.80 -17.04
CA LYS A 113 -4.77 8.65 -18.18
C LYS A 113 -4.08 8.38 -19.53
N LYS A 114 -2.76 8.61 -19.61
CA LYS A 114 -1.94 8.33 -20.78
C LYS A 114 -1.32 6.92 -20.74
N GLY A 115 -1.56 6.17 -19.64
CA GLY A 115 -0.98 4.83 -19.43
C GLY A 115 0.45 4.86 -18.90
N ASN A 116 0.96 6.01 -18.43
CA ASN A 116 2.23 6.03 -17.74
C ASN A 116 2.03 5.54 -16.30
N LEU A 117 2.98 4.76 -15.81
CA LEU A 117 3.00 4.30 -14.43
C LEU A 117 3.81 5.27 -13.57
N TRP A 118 3.29 5.50 -12.37
CA TRP A 118 3.89 6.39 -11.39
C TRP A 118 4.19 5.63 -10.11
N PHE A 119 5.42 5.73 -9.64
CA PHE A 119 5.95 5.01 -8.50
C PHE A 119 6.37 5.99 -7.43
N GLY A 120 5.76 5.88 -6.25
CA GLY A 120 6.16 6.62 -5.07
C GLY A 120 7.21 5.85 -4.29
N THR A 121 8.34 6.50 -4.01
CA THR A 121 9.52 5.88 -3.42
C THR A 121 10.05 6.70 -2.24
N ASP A 122 11.14 6.25 -1.63
CA ASP A 122 11.94 7.01 -0.66
C ASP A 122 12.89 8.04 -1.31
N GLN A 123 12.95 8.07 -2.66
CA GLN A 123 13.78 8.99 -3.46
C GLN A 123 12.93 9.90 -4.37
N GLY A 124 11.67 10.13 -3.99
CA GLY A 124 10.70 10.91 -4.76
C GLY A 124 9.75 10.07 -5.61
N VAL A 125 9.32 10.64 -6.72
CA VAL A 125 8.36 10.02 -7.63
C VAL A 125 9.06 9.63 -8.94
N TYR A 126 8.82 8.40 -9.40
CA TYR A 126 9.28 7.95 -10.70
C TYR A 126 8.10 7.77 -11.65
N LYS A 127 8.26 8.24 -12.88
CA LYS A 127 7.33 7.99 -14.00
C LYS A 127 7.97 7.00 -14.96
N TYR A 128 7.21 6.01 -15.39
CA TYR A 128 7.57 5.05 -16.42
C TYR A 128 6.60 5.15 -17.60
N ASP A 129 7.10 5.50 -18.78
CA ASP A 129 6.31 5.69 -20.00
C ASP A 129 6.17 4.41 -20.85
N GLY A 130 6.63 3.28 -20.33
CA GLY A 130 6.70 1.99 -21.02
C GLY A 130 8.08 1.71 -21.61
N LYS A 131 9.01 2.69 -21.60
CA LYS A 131 10.38 2.56 -22.14
C LYS A 131 11.44 2.97 -21.14
N ALA A 132 11.27 4.10 -20.48
CA ALA A 132 12.26 4.69 -19.58
C ALA A 132 11.62 5.20 -18.28
N PHE A 133 12.43 5.23 -17.22
CA PHE A 133 12.07 5.88 -15.96
C PHE A 133 12.60 7.31 -15.94
N ARG A 134 11.78 8.23 -15.42
CA ARG A 134 12.17 9.59 -15.05
C ARG A 134 11.92 9.79 -13.56
N ASN A 135 12.94 10.24 -12.84
CA ASN A 135 12.83 10.63 -11.42
C ASN A 135 12.40 12.10 -11.30
N TYR A 136 11.49 12.35 -10.38
CA TYR A 136 11.09 13.69 -9.92
C TYR A 136 11.47 13.82 -8.43
N ASN A 137 12.16 14.91 -8.11
CA ASN A 137 12.72 15.16 -6.78
C ASN A 137 12.61 16.64 -6.41
N GLN A 138 13.48 17.14 -5.50
CA GLN A 138 13.43 18.53 -5.03
C GLN A 138 13.57 19.55 -6.15
N LYS A 139 14.34 19.27 -7.21
CA LYS A 139 14.48 20.18 -8.38
C LYS A 139 13.17 20.34 -9.14
N ASP A 140 12.31 19.34 -9.05
CA ASP A 140 10.99 19.30 -9.69
C ASP A 140 9.87 19.81 -8.76
N GLY A 141 10.21 20.36 -7.57
CA GLY A 141 9.27 20.93 -6.63
C GLY A 141 8.75 20.00 -5.53
N LEU A 142 9.33 18.80 -5.38
CA LEU A 142 9.05 17.89 -4.27
C LEU A 142 10.01 18.18 -3.12
N ASP A 143 9.63 18.98 -2.14
CA ASP A 143 10.48 19.29 -0.98
C ASP A 143 10.69 18.07 -0.06
N HIS A 144 9.81 17.07 -0.14
CA HIS A 144 9.88 15.84 0.63
C HIS A 144 9.77 14.62 -0.29
N LEU A 145 10.75 13.74 -0.22
CA LEU A 145 10.91 12.62 -1.14
C LEU A 145 10.28 11.31 -0.64
N ASP A 146 10.02 11.18 0.66
CA ASP A 146 9.38 10.00 1.24
C ASP A 146 7.90 9.96 0.86
N ILE A 147 7.57 9.25 -0.21
CA ILE A 147 6.19 9.10 -0.65
C ILE A 147 5.48 8.06 0.21
N SER A 148 4.29 8.42 0.67
CA SER A 148 3.51 7.58 1.58
C SER A 148 2.98 6.31 0.90
N ARG A 149 2.67 5.29 1.70
CA ARG A 149 1.91 4.13 1.21
C ARG A 149 0.59 4.62 0.64
N LYS A 150 0.16 4.10 -0.53
CA LYS A 150 -1.03 4.63 -1.21
C LYS A 150 -1.03 6.17 -1.35
N GLY A 151 0.17 6.77 -1.40
CA GLY A 151 0.36 8.21 -1.49
C GLY A 151 0.24 8.77 -2.89
N ILE A 152 -0.01 7.97 -3.93
CA ILE A 152 -0.26 8.47 -5.29
C ILE A 152 -1.71 8.17 -5.67
N LEU A 153 -2.44 9.23 -6.03
CA LEU A 153 -3.78 9.15 -6.59
C LEU A 153 -3.82 9.93 -7.91
N VAL A 154 -4.28 9.31 -8.98
CA VAL A 154 -4.76 10.01 -10.17
C VAL A 154 -6.27 10.04 -10.09
N ASP A 155 -6.84 11.23 -9.90
CA ASP A 155 -8.27 11.39 -9.75
C ASP A 155 -9.02 11.30 -11.10
N ARG A 156 -10.35 11.30 -11.05
CA ARG A 156 -11.19 11.17 -12.26
C ARG A 156 -11.01 12.32 -13.25
N THR A 157 -10.56 13.47 -12.81
CA THR A 157 -10.23 14.59 -13.71
C THR A 157 -8.87 14.39 -14.38
N GLY A 158 -8.01 13.57 -13.81
CA GLY A 158 -6.63 13.33 -14.23
C GLY A 158 -5.62 14.12 -13.43
N THR A 159 -6.04 14.83 -12.40
CA THR A 159 -5.14 15.49 -11.45
C THR A 159 -4.41 14.43 -10.64
N MET A 160 -3.09 14.52 -10.58
CA MET A 160 -2.29 13.62 -9.76
C MET A 160 -1.94 14.28 -8.43
N TRP A 161 -2.28 13.56 -7.36
CA TRP A 161 -2.04 13.89 -5.97
C TRP A 161 -0.94 13.01 -5.43
N VAL A 162 0.05 13.61 -4.77
CA VAL A 162 1.19 12.90 -4.18
C VAL A 162 1.29 13.23 -2.70
N GLY A 163 1.03 12.23 -1.87
CA GLY A 163 1.12 12.32 -0.41
C GLY A 163 2.49 11.96 0.10
N THR A 164 3.01 12.80 0.97
CA THR A 164 4.29 12.63 1.65
C THR A 164 4.10 12.65 3.17
N HIS A 165 5.16 12.43 3.91
CA HIS A 165 5.14 12.58 5.37
C HIS A 165 4.98 14.03 5.86
N LYS A 166 4.91 15.04 4.96
CA LYS A 166 4.77 16.46 5.32
C LYS A 166 3.72 17.21 4.55
N GLY A 167 2.92 16.54 3.75
CA GLY A 167 1.83 17.16 3.01
C GLY A 167 1.52 16.48 1.69
N VAL A 168 0.73 17.16 0.89
CA VAL A 168 0.28 16.68 -0.42
C VAL A 168 0.77 17.62 -1.50
N TYR A 169 1.27 17.06 -2.59
CA TYR A 169 1.70 17.79 -3.79
C TYR A 169 0.81 17.47 -4.97
N LEU A 170 0.67 18.43 -5.87
CA LEU A 170 -0.03 18.27 -7.15
C LEU A 170 0.98 18.30 -8.30
N TYR A 171 0.83 17.37 -9.23
CA TYR A 171 1.60 17.35 -10.47
C TYR A 171 0.97 18.25 -11.53
N ASN A 172 1.81 19.02 -12.21
CA ASN A 172 1.43 19.87 -13.33
C ASN A 172 2.19 19.42 -14.59
N ALA A 173 1.47 18.83 -15.53
CA ALA A 173 2.03 18.31 -16.77
C ALA A 173 2.51 19.41 -17.73
N GLU A 174 1.92 20.62 -17.69
CA GLU A 174 2.34 21.75 -18.53
C GLU A 174 3.67 22.33 -18.03
N ALA A 175 3.80 22.50 -16.70
CA ALA A 175 5.05 22.90 -16.08
C ALA A 175 6.17 21.89 -16.37
N ASP A 176 5.87 20.58 -16.27
CA ASP A 176 6.78 19.51 -16.61
C ASP A 176 7.27 19.58 -18.06
N ALA A 177 6.34 19.78 -19.00
CA ALA A 177 6.67 19.92 -20.43
C ALA A 177 7.48 21.18 -20.73
N ALA A 178 7.31 22.24 -19.94
CA ALA A 178 8.07 23.48 -20.04
C ALA A 178 9.44 23.44 -19.35
N GLY A 179 9.80 22.32 -18.69
CA GLY A 179 11.04 22.20 -17.91
C GLY A 179 11.04 23.00 -16.60
N ALA A 180 9.85 23.43 -16.13
CA ALA A 180 9.65 24.07 -14.85
C ALA A 180 9.35 23.02 -13.74
N PRO A 181 9.42 23.39 -12.45
CA PRO A 181 9.06 22.51 -11.36
C PRO A 181 7.65 21.92 -11.54
N ALA A 182 7.60 20.60 -11.70
CA ALA A 182 6.38 19.87 -12.05
C ALA A 182 5.43 19.67 -10.87
N PHE A 183 5.91 19.82 -9.63
CA PHE A 183 5.13 19.60 -8.41
C PHE A 183 4.98 20.88 -7.61
N SER A 184 3.81 21.06 -7.02
CA SER A 184 3.51 22.18 -6.11
C SER A 184 2.76 21.68 -4.88
N LEU A 185 3.09 22.24 -3.72
CA LEU A 185 2.41 21.93 -2.46
C LEU A 185 0.94 22.34 -2.51
N PHE A 186 0.04 21.43 -2.13
CA PHE A 186 -1.39 21.70 -1.96
C PHE A 186 -1.64 22.46 -0.65
N LYS A 187 -1.57 23.78 -0.70
CA LYS A 187 -1.60 24.70 0.46
C LYS A 187 -2.90 24.72 1.26
N LYS A 188 -4.01 24.19 0.71
CA LYS A 188 -5.29 24.09 1.45
C LYS A 188 -5.24 23.04 2.57
N LEU A 189 -4.40 22.02 2.44
CA LEU A 189 -4.17 21.03 3.49
C LEU A 189 -3.02 21.53 4.40
N PRO A 190 -3.19 21.53 5.73
CA PRO A 190 -2.07 21.85 6.62
C PRO A 190 -0.96 20.80 6.50
N PRO A 191 0.26 21.08 6.98
CA PRO A 191 1.32 20.08 7.06
C PRO A 191 0.84 18.87 7.86
N VAL A 192 0.81 17.70 7.23
CA VAL A 192 0.33 16.43 7.79
C VAL A 192 1.18 15.28 7.28
N ASN A 193 1.26 14.22 8.07
CA ASN A 193 1.84 12.96 7.64
C ASN A 193 0.76 12.11 6.96
N VAL A 194 0.76 12.13 5.61
CA VAL A 194 -0.23 11.40 4.80
C VAL A 194 0.05 9.91 4.89
N ALA A 195 -0.97 9.11 5.19
CA ALA A 195 -0.91 7.65 5.15
C ALA A 195 -1.57 7.07 3.89
N GLY A 196 -2.57 7.77 3.34
CA GLY A 196 -3.20 7.37 2.09
C GLY A 196 -4.13 8.44 1.54
N ILE A 197 -4.33 8.41 0.22
CA ILE A 197 -5.21 9.31 -0.52
C ILE A 197 -6.23 8.49 -1.28
N LEU A 198 -7.51 8.90 -1.26
CA LEU A 198 -8.58 8.24 -1.99
C LEU A 198 -9.57 9.29 -2.53
N GLN A 199 -10.05 9.08 -3.76
CA GLN A 199 -11.21 9.81 -4.28
C GLN A 199 -12.47 8.97 -4.07
N ASP A 200 -13.47 9.53 -3.37
CA ASP A 200 -14.77 8.89 -3.21
C ASP A 200 -15.62 8.95 -4.48
N ARG A 201 -16.76 8.23 -4.50
CA ARG A 201 -17.65 8.21 -5.67
C ARG A 201 -18.29 9.57 -5.98
N SER A 202 -18.41 10.43 -4.99
CA SER A 202 -18.96 11.79 -5.14
C SER A 202 -17.93 12.79 -5.67
N GLY A 203 -16.65 12.38 -5.79
CA GLY A 203 -15.56 13.21 -6.30
C GLY A 203 -14.70 13.87 -5.22
N ASN A 204 -15.07 13.75 -3.95
CA ASN A 204 -14.25 14.31 -2.88
C ASN A 204 -12.92 13.56 -2.76
N ILE A 205 -11.85 14.28 -2.43
CA ILE A 205 -10.54 13.71 -2.12
C ILE A 205 -10.41 13.58 -0.61
N TRP A 206 -10.04 12.39 -0.19
CA TRP A 206 -9.87 12.06 1.22
C TRP A 206 -8.39 11.80 1.52
N PHE A 207 -7.93 12.35 2.64
CA PHE A 207 -6.57 12.19 3.13
C PHE A 207 -6.63 11.51 4.50
N ALA A 208 -6.18 10.27 4.57
CA ALA A 208 -5.89 9.61 5.84
C ALA A 208 -4.51 10.05 6.31
N THR A 209 -4.36 10.47 7.56
CA THR A 209 -3.10 10.96 8.11
C THR A 209 -2.76 10.25 9.42
N SER A 210 -1.48 10.04 9.67
CA SER A 210 -1.01 9.36 10.87
C SER A 210 -0.88 10.28 12.10
N ASP A 211 -1.15 11.57 11.94
CA ASP A 211 -0.90 12.59 12.97
C ASP A 211 -2.07 13.54 13.25
N LYS A 212 -3.02 13.69 12.30
CA LYS A 212 -4.13 14.64 12.40
C LYS A 212 -5.49 14.09 11.97
N GLY A 213 -5.61 12.75 11.87
CA GLY A 213 -6.85 12.06 11.54
C GLY A 213 -7.20 12.09 10.06
N VAL A 214 -8.43 12.40 9.71
CA VAL A 214 -8.95 12.33 8.35
C VAL A 214 -9.40 13.70 7.86
N PHE A 215 -8.98 14.04 6.64
CA PHE A 215 -9.44 15.25 5.95
C PHE A 215 -10.22 14.88 4.69
N ARG A 216 -11.25 15.67 4.39
CA ARG A 216 -12.03 15.60 3.16
C ARG A 216 -11.94 16.94 2.41
N TYR A 217 -11.63 16.87 1.13
CA TYR A 217 -11.65 18.01 0.20
C TYR A 217 -12.77 17.83 -0.83
N ASP A 218 -13.71 18.75 -0.87
CA ASP A 218 -14.88 18.71 -1.76
C ASP A 218 -14.70 19.45 -3.10
N GLY A 219 -13.45 19.85 -3.41
CA GLY A 219 -13.11 20.70 -4.55
C GLY A 219 -12.93 22.16 -4.17
N ASN A 220 -13.53 22.61 -3.07
CA ASN A 220 -13.44 23.99 -2.57
C ASN A 220 -12.87 24.06 -1.14
N THR A 221 -13.43 23.30 -0.23
CA THR A 221 -13.20 23.37 1.22
C THR A 221 -12.53 22.11 1.74
N ILE A 222 -11.59 22.27 2.67
CA ILE A 222 -11.02 21.18 3.49
C ILE A 222 -11.77 21.08 4.81
N THR A 223 -12.24 19.90 5.14
CA THR A 223 -12.86 19.59 6.45
C THR A 223 -12.00 18.56 7.18
N ASN A 224 -11.61 18.87 8.42
CA ASN A 224 -10.99 17.88 9.32
C ASN A 224 -12.10 17.18 10.12
N LEU A 225 -12.28 15.90 9.90
CA LEU A 225 -13.34 15.10 10.52
C LEU A 225 -12.98 14.67 11.96
N ALA A 226 -11.70 14.56 12.29
CA ALA A 226 -11.27 14.21 13.65
C ALA A 226 -11.72 15.23 14.70
N GLN A 227 -11.66 16.52 14.34
CA GLN A 227 -12.02 17.61 15.23
C GLN A 227 -13.52 17.90 15.22
N LYS A 228 -14.18 17.79 14.06
CA LYS A 228 -15.55 18.28 13.85
C LYS A 228 -16.62 17.23 14.13
N GLU A 229 -16.32 15.95 13.92
CA GLU A 229 -17.32 14.88 13.89
C GLU A 229 -17.01 13.71 14.84
N GLY A 230 -16.01 13.87 15.73
CA GLY A 230 -15.78 12.92 16.82
C GLY A 230 -15.09 11.62 16.45
N LEU A 231 -14.14 11.64 15.51
CA LEU A 231 -13.34 10.44 15.15
C LEU A 231 -12.53 9.84 16.33
N GLY A 232 -12.41 10.54 17.45
CA GLY A 232 -11.77 10.03 18.67
C GLY A 232 -10.25 9.87 18.64
N GLU A 233 -9.64 9.74 17.47
CA GLU A 233 -8.19 9.56 17.29
C GLU A 233 -7.63 10.44 16.17
N ASN A 234 -6.37 10.88 16.35
CA ASN A 234 -5.63 11.65 15.33
C ASN A 234 -4.87 10.77 14.32
N TYR A 235 -5.10 9.46 14.33
CA TYR A 235 -4.45 8.50 13.45
C TYR A 235 -5.44 7.83 12.52
N ALA A 236 -5.12 7.84 11.22
CA ALA A 236 -5.76 6.99 10.22
C ALA A 236 -4.68 6.41 9.30
N GLY A 237 -4.52 5.09 9.28
CA GLY A 237 -3.46 4.40 8.54
C GLY A 237 -3.87 3.94 7.15
N GLY A 238 -5.11 3.50 7.00
CA GLY A 238 -5.67 3.03 5.74
C GLY A 238 -7.05 3.63 5.48
N ILE A 239 -7.44 3.69 4.21
CA ILE A 239 -8.71 4.26 3.77
C ILE A 239 -9.31 3.43 2.64
N ALA A 240 -10.63 3.20 2.69
CA ALA A 240 -11.39 2.54 1.63
C ALA A 240 -12.83 3.05 1.61
N GLN A 241 -13.54 2.88 0.48
CA GLN A 241 -14.97 3.18 0.36
C GLN A 241 -15.75 1.92 0.02
N ASP A 242 -16.83 1.62 0.75
CA ASP A 242 -17.70 0.49 0.45
C ASP A 242 -18.73 0.81 -0.64
N LYS A 243 -19.52 -0.20 -1.05
CA LYS A 243 -20.53 -0.04 -2.11
C LYS A 243 -21.66 0.92 -1.74
N ALA A 244 -21.98 1.03 -0.46
CA ALA A 244 -23.00 1.94 0.05
C ALA A 244 -22.53 3.41 0.10
N GLY A 245 -21.22 3.64 -0.11
CA GLY A 245 -20.62 4.97 -0.07
C GLY A 245 -19.99 5.32 1.27
N ASN A 246 -20.08 4.43 2.27
CA ASN A 246 -19.45 4.67 3.55
C ASN A 246 -17.93 4.66 3.41
N MET A 247 -17.27 5.52 4.17
CA MET A 247 -15.81 5.55 4.24
C MET A 247 -15.33 4.72 5.43
N TRP A 248 -14.28 3.96 5.21
CA TRP A 248 -13.68 3.09 6.21
C TRP A 248 -12.22 3.46 6.42
N PHE A 249 -11.82 3.48 7.69
CA PHE A 249 -10.47 3.88 8.11
C PHE A 249 -9.90 2.85 9.07
N THR A 250 -8.61 2.56 8.95
CA THR A 250 -7.90 1.89 10.05
C THR A 250 -7.44 2.93 11.07
N MET A 251 -7.67 2.63 12.33
CA MET A 251 -7.31 3.43 13.49
C MET A 251 -6.22 2.72 14.30
N LYS A 252 -5.65 3.34 15.33
CA LYS A 252 -4.67 2.64 16.18
C LYS A 252 -5.23 1.38 16.83
N LYS A 253 -6.49 1.42 17.26
CA LYS A 253 -7.11 0.37 18.08
C LYS A 253 -8.10 -0.50 17.32
N GLY A 254 -8.37 -0.25 16.05
CA GLY A 254 -9.38 -0.96 15.28
C GLY A 254 -9.64 -0.35 13.92
N ILE A 255 -10.88 -0.43 13.47
CA ILE A 255 -11.36 0.23 12.26
C ILE A 255 -12.56 1.11 12.57
N CYS A 256 -12.77 2.12 11.75
CA CYS A 256 -13.88 3.04 11.89
C CYS A 256 -14.61 3.19 10.56
N LYS A 257 -15.96 3.14 10.61
CA LYS A 257 -16.86 3.41 9.50
C LYS A 257 -17.44 4.81 9.65
N TYR A 258 -17.49 5.58 8.57
CA TYR A 258 -18.19 6.87 8.50
C TYR A 258 -19.28 6.80 7.42
N ASP A 259 -20.52 7.00 7.78
CA ASP A 259 -21.69 6.93 6.90
C ASP A 259 -22.07 8.28 6.25
N GLY A 260 -21.26 9.31 6.46
CA GLY A 260 -21.53 10.68 6.05
C GLY A 260 -22.07 11.57 7.16
N LYS A 261 -22.42 10.99 8.33
CA LYS A 261 -22.97 11.71 9.50
C LYS A 261 -22.32 11.26 10.80
N THR A 262 -22.17 9.95 11.00
CA THR A 262 -21.72 9.34 12.24
C THR A 262 -20.56 8.37 12.02
N PHE A 263 -19.73 8.23 13.05
CA PHE A 263 -18.68 7.24 13.12
C PHE A 263 -19.11 6.02 13.91
N THR A 264 -18.81 4.83 13.40
CA THR A 264 -18.98 3.56 14.10
C THR A 264 -17.64 2.86 14.19
N GLU A 265 -17.19 2.58 15.41
CA GLU A 265 -15.93 1.89 15.67
C GLU A 265 -16.15 0.38 15.78
N TYR A 266 -15.16 -0.39 15.30
CA TYR A 266 -15.05 -1.83 15.47
C TYR A 266 -13.67 -2.11 16.08
N LEU A 267 -13.67 -2.81 17.22
CA LEU A 267 -12.50 -3.00 18.06
C LEU A 267 -12.19 -4.50 18.20
N PRO A 268 -11.06 -4.90 18.80
CA PRO A 268 -10.76 -6.31 19.10
C PRO A 268 -11.83 -7.02 19.91
N LYS A 269 -12.51 -6.33 20.84
CA LYS A 269 -13.64 -6.88 21.61
C LYS A 269 -14.82 -7.28 20.73
N ASP A 270 -14.96 -6.72 19.53
CA ASP A 270 -16.03 -6.99 18.56
C ASP A 270 -15.68 -8.14 17.62
N GLY A 271 -14.40 -8.58 17.62
CA GLY A 271 -13.92 -9.72 16.82
C GLY A 271 -12.74 -9.42 15.88
N LEU A 272 -12.20 -8.19 15.87
CA LEU A 272 -10.97 -7.90 15.13
C LEU A 272 -9.76 -8.57 15.79
N GLY A 273 -8.89 -9.17 14.97
CA GLY A 273 -7.63 -9.74 15.45
C GLY A 273 -6.49 -8.73 15.46
N GLY A 274 -5.51 -8.99 16.33
CA GLY A 274 -4.24 -8.25 16.37
C GLY A 274 -4.30 -6.89 17.07
N THR A 275 -3.23 -6.15 16.91
CA THR A 275 -3.03 -4.79 17.47
C THR A 275 -2.41 -3.90 16.40
N GLU A 276 -2.49 -2.58 16.53
CA GLU A 276 -1.93 -1.64 15.55
C GLU A 276 -2.39 -1.93 14.11
N PHE A 277 -3.46 -1.31 13.71
CA PHE A 277 -4.12 -1.52 12.42
C PHE A 277 -3.60 -0.52 11.37
N TRP A 278 -3.24 -1.00 10.16
CA TRP A 278 -2.68 -0.12 9.12
C TRP A 278 -3.21 -0.33 7.72
N GLY A 279 -3.80 -1.48 7.40
CA GLY A 279 -4.29 -1.77 6.05
C GLY A 279 -5.75 -2.16 6.02
N ILE A 280 -6.46 -1.64 5.02
CA ILE A 280 -7.87 -2.00 4.75
C ILE A 280 -8.06 -2.16 3.25
N CYS A 281 -8.81 -3.20 2.86
CA CYS A 281 -9.22 -3.47 1.50
C CYS A 281 -10.67 -4.00 1.51
N ILE A 282 -11.50 -3.51 0.61
CA ILE A 282 -12.89 -3.96 0.48
C ILE A 282 -13.03 -4.67 -0.86
N GLU A 283 -13.44 -5.94 -0.80
CA GLU A 283 -13.69 -6.74 -1.98
C GLU A 283 -14.93 -6.27 -2.75
N GLN A 284 -15.01 -6.66 -4.02
CA GLN A 284 -16.22 -6.50 -4.82
C GLN A 284 -17.43 -7.22 -4.20
N SER A 285 -17.25 -8.25 -3.40
CA SER A 285 -18.29 -8.93 -2.61
C SER A 285 -18.86 -8.05 -1.49
N GLY A 286 -18.11 -7.06 -1.03
CA GLY A 286 -18.40 -6.24 0.15
C GLY A 286 -17.65 -6.69 1.40
N ILE A 287 -16.95 -7.80 1.36
CA ILE A 287 -16.08 -8.26 2.45
C ILE A 287 -14.95 -7.27 2.68
N ILE A 288 -14.65 -7.01 3.93
CA ILE A 288 -13.61 -6.09 4.36
C ILE A 288 -12.44 -6.89 4.92
N TRP A 289 -11.26 -6.68 4.38
CA TRP A 289 -10.01 -7.22 4.90
C TRP A 289 -9.25 -6.14 5.65
N VAL A 290 -8.80 -6.48 6.84
CA VAL A 290 -8.10 -5.57 7.75
C VAL A 290 -6.78 -6.21 8.17
N THR A 291 -5.68 -5.49 8.04
CA THR A 291 -4.37 -5.96 8.49
C THR A 291 -3.92 -5.24 9.75
N ALA A 292 -3.39 -6.02 10.67
CA ALA A 292 -2.90 -5.56 11.96
C ALA A 292 -1.60 -6.30 12.34
N ARG A 293 -0.97 -5.86 13.42
CA ARG A 293 0.17 -6.58 13.98
C ARG A 293 -0.31 -7.97 14.47
N GLY A 294 0.27 -9.02 13.90
CA GLY A 294 0.02 -10.41 14.27
C GLY A 294 -1.18 -11.07 13.61
N SER A 295 -2.00 -10.35 12.81
CA SER A 295 -3.15 -10.96 12.15
C SER A 295 -3.61 -10.23 10.90
N THR A 296 -4.45 -10.93 10.14
CA THR A 296 -5.32 -10.35 9.11
C THR A 296 -6.75 -10.80 9.39
N THR A 297 -7.69 -9.87 9.46
CA THR A 297 -9.10 -10.17 9.74
C THR A 297 -9.93 -10.01 8.48
N ARG A 298 -10.76 -11.00 8.19
CA ARG A 298 -11.86 -10.94 7.24
C ARG A 298 -13.11 -10.53 7.99
N PHE A 299 -13.72 -9.43 7.62
CA PHE A 299 -14.96 -8.92 8.23
C PHE A 299 -16.08 -8.91 7.19
N ASP A 300 -17.20 -9.53 7.53
CA ASP A 300 -18.44 -9.51 6.75
C ASP A 300 -19.44 -8.52 7.37
N PRO A 301 -19.55 -7.31 6.82
CA PRO A 301 -20.43 -6.28 7.39
C PRO A 301 -21.92 -6.55 7.12
N SER A 302 -22.29 -7.58 6.34
CA SER A 302 -23.68 -7.98 6.14
C SER A 302 -24.25 -8.77 7.32
N VAL A 303 -23.36 -9.33 8.15
CA VAL A 303 -23.73 -10.05 9.37
C VAL A 303 -23.97 -9.04 10.49
N THR A 304 -25.20 -9.04 11.03
CA THR A 304 -25.59 -8.13 12.12
C THR A 304 -24.82 -8.46 13.40
N LEU A 305 -24.20 -7.45 13.99
CA LEU A 305 -23.50 -7.57 15.28
C LEU A 305 -24.45 -7.42 16.47
N PRO A 306 -24.13 -8.05 17.63
CA PRO A 306 -22.95 -8.89 17.87
C PRO A 306 -23.14 -10.32 17.35
N ASN A 307 -22.28 -10.73 16.43
CA ASN A 307 -22.24 -12.09 15.91
C ASN A 307 -20.78 -12.46 15.58
N PRO A 308 -20.17 -13.47 16.23
CA PRO A 308 -18.78 -13.85 15.98
C PRO A 308 -18.52 -14.34 14.55
N LYS A 309 -19.57 -14.78 13.83
CA LYS A 309 -19.43 -15.19 12.41
C LYS A 309 -19.15 -14.01 11.46
N ALA A 310 -19.34 -12.77 11.94
CA ALA A 310 -18.98 -11.59 11.15
C ALA A 310 -17.46 -11.47 10.93
N PHE A 311 -16.66 -12.03 11.83
CA PHE A 311 -15.21 -11.90 11.80
C PHE A 311 -14.54 -13.26 11.68
N THR A 312 -13.52 -13.35 10.83
CA THR A 312 -12.58 -14.48 10.75
C THR A 312 -11.18 -13.92 10.87
N VAL A 313 -10.47 -14.31 11.90
CA VAL A 313 -9.10 -13.87 12.17
C VAL A 313 -8.14 -14.92 11.67
N PHE A 314 -7.18 -14.49 10.84
CA PHE A 314 -6.08 -15.29 10.32
C PHE A 314 -4.78 -14.86 10.99
N THR A 315 -3.99 -15.83 11.40
CA THR A 315 -2.69 -15.66 12.05
C THR A 315 -1.58 -16.28 11.19
N PRO A 316 -0.31 -16.19 11.56
CA PRO A 316 0.77 -16.88 10.84
C PRO A 316 0.57 -18.40 10.70
N GLU A 317 -0.18 -19.02 11.61
CA GLU A 317 -0.50 -20.45 11.57
C GLU A 317 -1.41 -20.82 10.39
N ASP A 318 -2.17 -19.85 9.86
CA ASP A 318 -3.02 -20.00 8.67
C ASP A 318 -2.24 -19.80 7.36
N GLY A 319 -0.89 -19.69 7.43
CA GLY A 319 -0.01 -19.60 6.29
C GLY A 319 0.37 -18.19 5.85
N LEU A 320 -0.23 -17.14 6.42
CA LEU A 320 0.10 -15.75 6.14
C LEU A 320 1.11 -15.22 7.17
N ASN A 321 2.38 -15.24 6.82
CA ASN A 321 3.41 -14.69 7.69
C ASN A 321 3.22 -13.20 7.95
N CYS A 322 3.70 -12.74 9.11
CA CYS A 322 3.53 -11.39 9.61
C CYS A 322 3.74 -10.29 8.57
N CYS A 323 3.04 -9.21 8.88
CA CYS A 323 3.28 -7.88 8.37
C CYS A 323 2.84 -7.69 6.92
N VAL A 324 1.58 -8.06 6.64
CA VAL A 324 0.91 -7.68 5.39
C VAL A 324 0.95 -6.16 5.25
N GLN A 325 1.54 -5.70 4.17
CA GLN A 325 1.75 -4.28 3.89
C GLN A 325 0.78 -3.74 2.84
N SER A 326 0.31 -4.61 1.95
CA SER A 326 -0.64 -4.27 0.90
C SER A 326 -1.62 -5.39 0.66
N MET A 327 -2.84 -4.99 0.32
CA MET A 327 -3.91 -5.86 -0.14
C MET A 327 -4.50 -5.26 -1.40
N TYR A 328 -4.80 -6.10 -2.37
CA TYR A 328 -5.35 -5.68 -3.65
C TYR A 328 -6.26 -6.74 -4.23
N GLN A 329 -7.44 -6.35 -4.74
CA GLN A 329 -8.28 -7.21 -5.56
C GLN A 329 -8.07 -6.86 -7.03
N ASP A 330 -7.65 -7.84 -7.84
CA ASP A 330 -7.51 -7.65 -9.28
C ASP A 330 -8.89 -7.64 -9.98
N ARG A 331 -8.93 -7.24 -11.25
CA ARG A 331 -10.18 -7.16 -12.03
C ARG A 331 -10.85 -8.51 -12.25
N ALA A 332 -10.12 -9.61 -12.11
CA ALA A 332 -10.66 -10.96 -12.16
C ALA A 332 -11.25 -11.42 -10.81
N GLY A 333 -11.20 -10.55 -9.79
CA GLY A 333 -11.71 -10.84 -8.45
C GLY A 333 -10.73 -11.55 -7.54
N ASN A 334 -9.51 -11.83 -7.97
CA ASN A 334 -8.52 -12.48 -7.11
C ASN A 334 -7.96 -11.51 -6.09
N MET A 335 -7.87 -11.95 -4.85
CA MET A 335 -7.22 -11.20 -3.78
C MET A 335 -5.73 -11.52 -3.72
N TRP A 336 -4.95 -10.48 -3.47
CA TRP A 336 -3.50 -10.52 -3.36
C TRP A 336 -3.04 -9.83 -2.08
N TRP A 337 -2.06 -10.42 -1.37
CA TRP A 337 -1.46 -9.88 -0.17
C TRP A 337 0.05 -9.75 -0.35
N GLY A 338 0.56 -8.55 -0.19
CA GLY A 338 2.00 -8.27 -0.13
C GLY A 338 2.46 -8.17 1.31
N ALA A 339 3.46 -8.93 1.68
CA ALA A 339 3.96 -9.02 3.04
C ALA A 339 5.48 -8.91 3.12
N GLY A 340 6.00 -8.89 4.34
CA GLY A 340 7.44 -8.95 4.64
C GLY A 340 8.10 -10.29 4.33
N SER A 341 7.34 -11.26 3.86
CA SER A 341 7.80 -12.58 3.46
C SER A 341 7.30 -12.98 2.06
N GLY A 342 6.94 -11.99 1.22
CA GLY A 342 6.58 -12.22 -0.17
C GLY A 342 5.14 -11.93 -0.54
N LEU A 343 4.71 -12.57 -1.63
CA LEU A 343 3.37 -12.46 -2.21
C LEU A 343 2.51 -13.65 -1.79
N TYR A 344 1.25 -13.36 -1.45
CA TYR A 344 0.30 -14.39 -1.01
C TYR A 344 -1.03 -14.29 -1.73
N ARG A 345 -1.73 -15.41 -1.78
CA ARG A 345 -3.13 -15.54 -2.17
C ARG A 345 -3.91 -16.33 -1.12
N PHE A 346 -5.24 -16.30 -1.21
CA PHE A 346 -6.15 -17.01 -0.34
C PHE A 346 -7.03 -17.96 -1.17
N ASP A 347 -7.16 -19.22 -0.76
CA ASP A 347 -7.93 -20.23 -1.45
C ASP A 347 -9.37 -20.39 -0.92
N GLY A 348 -9.79 -19.48 -0.05
CA GLY A 348 -11.06 -19.54 0.67
C GLY A 348 -10.95 -20.17 2.07
N LYS A 349 -9.83 -20.83 2.39
CA LYS A 349 -9.57 -21.49 3.67
C LYS A 349 -8.23 -21.10 4.28
N LYS A 350 -7.18 -21.04 3.46
CA LYS A 350 -5.79 -20.81 3.89
C LYS A 350 -5.08 -19.83 2.95
N PHE A 351 -4.10 -19.16 3.49
CA PHE A 351 -3.15 -18.41 2.69
C PHE A 351 -2.05 -19.33 2.14
N TYR A 352 -1.62 -19.06 0.92
CA TYR A 352 -0.48 -19.70 0.31
C TYR A 352 0.43 -18.69 -0.35
N GLN A 353 1.73 -18.93 -0.26
CA GLN A 353 2.74 -18.06 -0.81
C GLN A 353 2.87 -18.28 -2.32
N VAL A 354 2.85 -17.19 -3.08
CA VAL A 354 3.08 -17.20 -4.53
C VAL A 354 4.57 -17.01 -4.78
N LYS A 355 5.18 -17.97 -5.44
CA LYS A 355 6.59 -17.95 -5.84
C LYS A 355 6.76 -17.65 -7.33
N GLN A 356 7.99 -17.43 -7.79
CA GLN A 356 8.28 -17.15 -9.21
C GLN A 356 7.74 -18.25 -10.14
N LYS A 357 7.76 -19.52 -9.67
CA LYS A 357 7.26 -20.68 -10.42
C LYS A 357 5.82 -21.06 -10.07
N GLY A 358 5.10 -20.22 -9.34
CA GLY A 358 3.71 -20.45 -8.94
C GLY A 358 3.54 -20.95 -7.49
N PRO A 359 2.31 -21.27 -7.09
CA PRO A 359 1.06 -21.13 -7.88
C PRO A 359 0.61 -19.66 -8.02
N TRP A 360 0.15 -19.30 -9.23
CA TRP A 360 -0.31 -17.92 -9.57
C TRP A 360 -1.82 -17.79 -9.59
#